data_45ef66e91d08332c695627818596f9d2
#
_entry.id   45ef66e91d08332c695627818596f9d2
#
_cell.length_a   1.000
_cell.length_b   1.000
_cell.length_c   1.000
_cell.angle_alpha   90.00
_cell.angle_beta   90.00
_cell.angle_gamma   90.00
#
_symmetry.space_group_name_H-M   'P 1'
#
loop_
_entity.id
_entity.type
_entity.pdbx_description
1 polymer ?
#
loop_
_entity_poly.entity_id
_entity_poly.type
_entity_poly.pdbx_seq_one_letter_code
_entity_poly.pdbx_strand_id
1 'polypeptide(L)'
;MIEDLGVKVKAASKEAAKLSAATKNNFLLFLADTLIQNTSRIIFENERDLLKAKEHGISDIMVDRLRLTPERISDMALGLRQVADLPDPIGQVLQGFTNLDGLKIVQKRVPLGTVGMIFESRPNVTVDAFSLCFKTGNSVLLRGGSDAIHSN
;
A
#
# COMPACT_ATOMS: atom_id res chain seq x y z
N MET A 1 5.05 8.70 -20.73
CA MET A 1 4.68 8.98 -19.31
C MET A 1 4.13 7.75 -18.59
N ILE A 2 3.04 7.09 -19.03
CA ILE A 2 2.54 5.85 -18.37
C ILE A 2 3.52 4.68 -18.57
N GLU A 3 4.08 4.53 -19.77
CA GLU A 3 5.08 3.51 -20.08
C GLU A 3 6.32 3.66 -19.20
N ASP A 4 6.81 4.87 -18.99
CA ASP A 4 7.98 5.14 -18.13
C ASP A 4 7.71 4.78 -16.67
N LEU A 5 6.49 5.05 -16.17
CA LEU A 5 6.04 4.61 -14.85
C LEU A 5 6.02 3.09 -14.77
N GLY A 6 5.48 2.42 -15.78
CA GLY A 6 5.44 0.96 -15.87
C GLY A 6 6.84 0.34 -15.79
N VAL A 7 7.81 0.90 -16.53
CA VAL A 7 9.21 0.45 -16.50
C VAL A 7 9.82 0.64 -15.11
N LYS A 8 9.63 1.81 -14.48
CA LYS A 8 10.13 2.12 -13.13
C LYS A 8 9.54 1.18 -12.08
N VAL A 9 8.22 0.97 -12.10
CA VAL A 9 7.55 0.09 -11.13
C VAL A 9 7.99 -1.36 -11.32
N LYS A 10 8.16 -1.82 -12.56
CA LYS A 10 8.69 -3.16 -12.83
C LYS A 10 10.15 -3.32 -12.37
N ALA A 11 10.98 -2.31 -12.51
CA ALA A 11 12.34 -2.32 -11.95
C ALA A 11 12.30 -2.39 -10.41
N ALA A 12 11.46 -1.55 -9.77
CA ALA A 12 11.27 -1.53 -8.33
C ALA A 12 10.79 -2.87 -7.77
N SER A 13 9.96 -3.63 -8.51
CA SER A 13 9.49 -4.94 -8.05
C SER A 13 10.61 -5.95 -7.84
N LYS A 14 11.66 -5.89 -8.66
CA LYS A 14 12.84 -6.76 -8.52
C LYS A 14 13.62 -6.46 -7.24
N GLU A 15 13.69 -5.20 -6.84
CA GLU A 15 14.34 -4.79 -5.59
C GLU A 15 13.46 -5.09 -4.38
N ALA A 16 12.15 -4.81 -4.46
CA ALA A 16 11.20 -5.13 -3.40
C ALA A 16 11.19 -6.63 -3.04
N ALA A 17 11.31 -7.50 -4.04
CA ALA A 17 11.36 -8.96 -3.85
C ALA A 17 12.60 -9.44 -3.08
N LYS A 18 13.67 -8.64 -3.00
CA LYS A 18 14.92 -8.97 -2.29
C LYS A 18 14.93 -8.49 -0.84
N LEU A 19 13.98 -7.63 -0.45
CA LEU A 19 13.95 -7.05 0.88
C LEU A 19 13.70 -8.12 1.94
N SER A 20 14.45 -8.04 3.03
CA SER A 20 14.22 -8.90 4.19
C SER A 20 12.92 -8.52 4.91
N ALA A 21 12.33 -9.46 5.64
CA ALA A 21 11.17 -9.21 6.49
C ALA A 21 11.43 -8.06 7.48
N ALA A 22 12.61 -8.03 8.09
CA ALA A 22 13.01 -6.96 9.01
C ALA A 22 13.03 -5.59 8.33
N THR A 23 13.59 -5.49 7.13
CA THR A 23 13.61 -4.23 6.36
C THR A 23 12.21 -3.75 6.05
N LYS A 24 11.33 -4.65 5.59
CA LYS A 24 9.93 -4.33 5.29
C LYS A 24 9.18 -3.86 6.54
N ASN A 25 9.32 -4.58 7.65
CA ASN A 25 8.67 -4.23 8.91
C ASN A 25 9.14 -2.87 9.44
N ASN A 26 10.45 -2.63 9.48
CA ASN A 26 11.01 -1.34 9.94
C ASN A 26 10.51 -0.18 9.08
N PHE A 27 10.41 -0.37 7.76
CA PHE A 27 9.88 0.68 6.89
C PHE A 27 8.38 0.96 7.15
N LEU A 28 7.56 -0.07 7.35
CA LEU A 28 6.14 0.10 7.67
C LEU A 28 5.94 0.83 9.01
N LEU A 29 6.75 0.51 10.02
CA LEU A 29 6.74 1.20 11.31
C LEU A 29 7.17 2.66 11.17
N PHE A 30 8.24 2.93 10.42
CA PHE A 30 8.68 4.28 10.11
C PHE A 30 7.59 5.08 9.37
N LEU A 31 6.90 4.46 8.41
CA LEU A 31 5.81 5.10 7.69
C LEU A 31 4.62 5.42 8.62
N ALA A 32 4.29 4.53 9.56
CA ALA A 32 3.26 4.76 10.56
C ALA A 32 3.58 6.00 11.42
N ASP A 33 4.83 6.12 11.89
CA ASP A 33 5.28 7.29 12.66
C ASP A 33 5.26 8.56 11.82
N THR A 34 5.66 8.46 10.55
CA THR A 34 5.65 9.58 9.61
C THR A 34 4.24 10.10 9.35
N LEU A 35 3.24 9.23 9.22
CA LEU A 35 1.84 9.64 9.08
C LEU A 35 1.37 10.46 10.29
N ILE A 36 1.65 9.98 11.50
CA ILE A 36 1.27 10.68 12.74
C ILE A 36 1.96 12.05 12.82
N GLN A 37 3.25 12.12 12.53
CA GLN A 37 4.01 13.37 12.56
C GLN A 37 3.51 14.40 11.53
N ASN A 38 2.94 13.95 10.42
CA ASN A 38 2.45 14.81 9.34
C ASN A 38 0.92 14.98 9.34
N THR A 39 0.23 14.59 10.41
CA THR A 39 -1.24 14.65 10.50
C THR A 39 -1.81 16.01 10.08
N SER A 40 -1.27 17.11 10.60
CA SER A 40 -1.77 18.46 10.28
C SER A 40 -1.61 18.81 8.81
N ARG A 41 -0.50 18.41 8.17
CA ARG A 41 -0.27 18.63 6.75
C ARG A 41 -1.21 17.81 5.89
N ILE A 42 -1.43 16.55 6.25
CA ILE A 42 -2.34 15.65 5.52
C ILE A 42 -3.78 16.19 5.59
N ILE A 43 -4.23 16.65 6.76
CA ILE A 43 -5.56 17.25 6.93
C ILE A 43 -5.68 18.53 6.10
N PHE A 44 -4.67 19.40 6.11
CA PHE A 44 -4.67 20.61 5.30
C PHE A 44 -4.85 20.33 3.80
N GLU A 45 -4.15 19.34 3.26
CA GLU A 45 -4.31 18.94 1.85
C GLU A 45 -5.66 18.27 1.59
N ASN A 46 -6.17 17.49 2.56
CA ASN A 46 -7.49 16.87 2.47
C ASN A 46 -8.62 17.90 2.46
N GLU A 47 -8.50 18.99 3.21
CA GLU A 47 -9.48 20.08 3.19
C GLU A 47 -9.65 20.70 1.78
N ARG A 48 -8.58 20.76 0.99
CA ARG A 48 -8.64 21.24 -0.40
C ARG A 48 -9.52 20.33 -1.28
N ASP A 49 -9.39 19.01 -1.09
CA ASP A 49 -10.24 18.05 -1.81
C ASP A 49 -11.70 18.14 -1.34
N LEU A 50 -11.93 18.29 -0.03
CA LEU A 50 -13.27 18.45 0.54
C LEU A 50 -13.99 19.71 0.03
N LEU A 51 -13.26 20.82 -0.13
CA LEU A 51 -13.82 22.06 -0.71
C LEU A 51 -14.26 21.82 -2.15
N LYS A 52 -13.39 21.25 -3.00
CA LYS A 52 -13.72 20.91 -4.39
C LYS A 52 -14.89 19.94 -4.50
N ALA A 53 -14.93 18.93 -3.64
CA ALA A 53 -16.02 17.95 -3.60
C ALA A 53 -17.38 18.63 -3.37
N LYS A 54 -17.45 19.59 -2.46
CA LYS A 54 -18.66 20.39 -2.19
C LYS A 54 -19.05 21.28 -3.39
N GLU A 55 -18.08 21.94 -4.01
CA GLU A 55 -18.31 22.78 -5.19
C GLU A 55 -18.87 21.96 -6.36
N HIS A 56 -18.46 20.74 -6.52
CA HIS A 56 -18.93 19.80 -7.54
C HIS A 56 -20.24 19.08 -7.18
N GLY A 57 -20.85 19.38 -6.04
CA GLY A 57 -22.11 18.79 -5.61
C GLY A 57 -22.03 17.30 -5.29
N ILE A 58 -20.86 16.81 -4.87
CA ILE A 58 -20.68 15.42 -4.46
C ILE A 58 -21.50 15.15 -3.20
N SER A 59 -22.15 13.99 -3.12
CA SER A 59 -23.02 13.63 -1.99
C SER A 59 -22.29 13.60 -0.65
N ASP A 60 -22.99 13.92 0.43
CA ASP A 60 -22.42 13.95 1.79
C ASP A 60 -21.79 12.61 2.18
N ILE A 61 -22.33 11.48 1.72
CA ILE A 61 -21.78 10.14 1.94
C ILE A 61 -20.39 10.00 1.30
N MET A 62 -20.21 10.53 0.10
CA MET A 62 -18.92 10.51 -0.60
C MET A 62 -17.93 11.48 0.04
N VAL A 63 -18.41 12.67 0.47
CA VAL A 63 -17.61 13.65 1.22
C VAL A 63 -17.10 13.05 2.52
N ASP A 64 -17.93 12.29 3.26
CA ASP A 64 -17.48 11.61 4.48
C ASP A 64 -16.42 10.54 4.19
N ARG A 65 -16.55 9.78 3.11
CA ARG A 65 -15.53 8.80 2.68
C ARG A 65 -14.19 9.43 2.31
N LEU A 66 -14.23 10.65 1.77
CA LEU A 66 -13.04 11.40 1.38
C LEU A 66 -12.35 12.05 2.58
N ARG A 67 -13.10 12.34 3.64
CA ARG A 67 -12.62 13.08 4.81
C ARG A 67 -11.57 12.30 5.59
N LEU A 68 -10.45 12.96 5.87
CA LEU A 68 -9.45 12.52 6.84
C LEU A 68 -9.59 13.34 8.13
N THR A 69 -9.54 12.64 9.26
CA THR A 69 -9.48 13.23 10.60
C THR A 69 -8.23 12.72 11.31
N PRO A 70 -7.80 13.34 12.42
CA PRO A 70 -6.68 12.82 13.21
C PRO A 70 -6.87 11.35 13.61
N GLU A 71 -8.10 10.96 13.96
CA GLU A 71 -8.46 9.61 14.35
C GLU A 71 -8.29 8.65 13.14
N ARG A 72 -8.82 9.01 11.96
CA ARG A 72 -8.67 8.20 10.74
C ARG A 72 -7.21 8.04 10.33
N ILE A 73 -6.38 9.08 10.49
CA ILE A 73 -4.93 8.99 10.23
C ILE A 73 -4.25 8.09 11.27
N SER A 74 -4.68 8.17 12.53
CA SER A 74 -4.20 7.26 13.58
C SER A 74 -4.55 5.81 13.27
N ASP A 75 -5.76 5.54 12.78
CA ASP A 75 -6.20 4.20 12.36
C ASP A 75 -5.38 3.68 11.17
N MET A 76 -5.04 4.54 10.21
CA MET A 76 -4.14 4.19 9.10
C MET A 76 -2.75 3.79 9.63
N ALA A 77 -2.20 4.56 10.58
CA ALA A 77 -0.93 4.24 11.21
C ALA A 77 -0.98 2.93 12.01
N LEU A 78 -2.09 2.67 12.70
CA LEU A 78 -2.33 1.40 13.39
C LEU A 78 -2.37 0.24 12.40
N GLY A 79 -3.06 0.40 11.26
CA GLY A 79 -3.09 -0.60 10.18
C GLY A 79 -1.70 -0.95 9.66
N LEU A 80 -0.82 0.06 9.46
CA LEU A 80 0.58 -0.16 9.08
C LEU A 80 1.35 -1.00 10.10
N ARG A 81 1.15 -0.73 11.41
CA ARG A 81 1.78 -1.51 12.49
C ARG A 81 1.27 -2.95 12.50
N GLN A 82 -0.05 -3.14 12.35
CA GLN A 82 -0.65 -4.47 12.26
C GLN A 82 -0.09 -5.26 11.07
N VAL A 83 0.07 -4.63 9.90
CA VAL A 83 0.68 -5.28 8.73
C VAL A 83 2.16 -5.59 8.98
N ALA A 84 2.89 -4.73 9.69
CA ALA A 84 4.29 -5.00 10.07
C ALA A 84 4.41 -6.23 10.96
N ASP A 85 3.46 -6.46 11.87
CA ASP A 85 3.46 -7.59 12.81
C ASP A 85 3.06 -8.92 12.14
N LEU A 86 2.41 -8.89 10.99
CA LEU A 86 2.07 -10.12 10.27
C LEU A 86 3.33 -10.91 9.86
N PRO A 87 3.29 -12.25 9.90
CA PRO A 87 4.35 -13.07 9.35
C PRO A 87 4.61 -12.75 7.87
N ASP A 88 5.87 -12.70 7.48
CA ASP A 88 6.22 -12.54 6.06
C ASP A 88 5.85 -13.82 5.29
N PRO A 89 4.96 -13.75 4.30
CA PRO A 89 4.57 -14.94 3.56
C PRO A 89 5.61 -15.36 2.51
N ILE A 90 6.53 -14.47 2.15
CA ILE A 90 7.47 -14.71 1.05
C ILE A 90 8.56 -15.71 1.48
N GLY A 91 8.79 -16.70 0.63
CA GLY A 91 9.74 -17.75 0.89
C GLY A 91 9.20 -18.93 1.73
N GLN A 92 7.96 -18.82 2.25
CA GLN A 92 7.31 -19.93 2.93
C GLN A 92 7.19 -21.14 2.01
N VAL A 93 7.63 -22.30 2.52
CA VAL A 93 7.46 -23.57 1.84
C VAL A 93 6.07 -24.14 2.17
N LEU A 94 5.25 -24.33 1.15
CA LEU A 94 3.91 -24.88 1.30
C LEU A 94 3.92 -26.41 1.32
N GLN A 95 4.71 -26.99 0.45
CA GLN A 95 4.93 -28.44 0.37
C GLN A 95 6.24 -28.75 -0.33
N GLY A 96 6.74 -29.96 -0.15
CA GLY A 96 7.90 -30.48 -0.84
C GLY A 96 7.83 -32.00 -0.90
N PHE A 97 8.39 -32.57 -1.98
CA PHE A 97 8.50 -34.02 -2.17
C PHE A 97 9.73 -34.34 -3.00
N THR A 98 10.15 -35.60 -2.94
CA THR A 98 11.19 -36.14 -3.81
C THR A 98 10.52 -37.03 -4.86
N ASN A 99 10.79 -36.79 -6.13
CA ASN A 99 10.26 -37.62 -7.20
C ASN A 99 11.03 -38.97 -7.31
N LEU A 100 10.60 -39.84 -8.20
CA LEU A 100 11.20 -41.17 -8.39
C LEU A 100 12.69 -41.11 -8.84
N ASP A 101 13.07 -40.02 -9.50
CA ASP A 101 14.46 -39.79 -9.97
C ASP A 101 15.34 -39.13 -8.89
N GLY A 102 14.84 -38.97 -7.66
CA GLY A 102 15.58 -38.36 -6.57
C GLY A 102 15.57 -36.80 -6.56
N LEU A 103 14.84 -36.14 -7.48
CA LEU A 103 14.76 -34.69 -7.53
C LEU A 103 13.86 -34.15 -6.39
N LYS A 104 14.42 -33.24 -5.60
CA LYS A 104 13.68 -32.52 -4.53
C LYS A 104 12.91 -31.34 -5.13
N ILE A 105 11.60 -31.40 -5.05
CA ILE A 105 10.69 -30.36 -5.55
C ILE A 105 10.07 -29.64 -4.35
N VAL A 106 10.10 -28.32 -4.36
CA VAL A 106 9.56 -27.48 -3.27
C VAL A 106 8.66 -26.40 -3.86
N GLN A 107 7.45 -26.29 -3.32
CA GLN A 107 6.54 -25.20 -3.63
C GLN A 107 6.73 -24.06 -2.63
N LYS A 108 7.14 -22.89 -3.11
CA LYS A 108 7.35 -21.70 -2.27
C LYS A 108 6.43 -20.56 -2.69
N ARG A 109 6.05 -19.72 -1.73
CA ARG A 109 5.39 -18.44 -2.00
C ARG A 109 6.42 -17.42 -2.50
N VAL A 110 6.07 -16.74 -3.60
CA VAL A 110 6.88 -15.68 -4.23
C VAL A 110 6.03 -14.43 -4.45
N PRO A 111 6.63 -13.23 -4.54
CA PRO A 111 5.88 -12.02 -4.91
C PRO A 111 5.23 -12.16 -6.28
N LEU A 112 4.10 -11.48 -6.48
CA LEU A 112 3.44 -11.36 -7.79
C LEU A 112 4.26 -10.48 -8.77
N GLY A 113 5.03 -9.55 -8.22
CA GLY A 113 5.84 -8.60 -8.98
C GLY A 113 5.30 -7.17 -8.87
N THR A 114 4.57 -6.71 -9.87
CA THR A 114 3.94 -5.38 -9.88
C THR A 114 2.43 -5.51 -9.82
N VAL A 115 1.81 -4.79 -8.88
CA VAL A 115 0.36 -4.72 -8.71
C VAL A 115 -0.13 -3.34 -9.16
N GLY A 116 -1.07 -3.29 -10.10
CA GLY A 116 -1.80 -2.07 -10.46
C GLY A 116 -3.11 -2.02 -9.69
N MET A 117 -3.40 -0.92 -9.01
CA MET A 117 -4.64 -0.75 -8.28
C MET A 117 -5.29 0.59 -8.63
N ILE A 118 -6.55 0.53 -9.08
CA ILE A 118 -7.40 1.70 -9.35
C ILE A 118 -8.46 1.71 -8.26
N PHE A 119 -8.63 2.84 -7.60
CA PHE A 119 -9.58 3.00 -6.50
C PHE A 119 -10.24 4.38 -6.54
N GLU A 120 -11.38 4.50 -5.89
CA GLU A 120 -12.14 5.74 -5.80
C GLU A 120 -11.60 6.67 -4.69
N SER A 121 -12.39 7.64 -4.32
CA SER A 121 -12.10 8.75 -3.40
C SER A 121 -11.98 8.30 -1.93
N ARG A 122 -11.03 7.43 -1.63
CA ARG A 122 -10.73 6.94 -0.27
C ARG A 122 -9.23 7.07 -0.01
N PRO A 123 -8.76 8.15 0.60
CA PRO A 123 -7.32 8.39 0.80
C PRO A 123 -6.61 7.29 1.60
N ASN A 124 -7.31 6.66 2.56
CA ASN A 124 -6.73 5.54 3.34
C ASN A 124 -6.30 4.35 2.46
N VAL A 125 -6.98 4.11 1.33
CA VAL A 125 -6.66 3.00 0.43
C VAL A 125 -5.23 3.11 -0.13
N THR A 126 -4.71 4.33 -0.30
CA THR A 126 -3.32 4.55 -0.71
C THR A 126 -2.34 3.88 0.24
N VAL A 127 -2.54 4.05 1.54
CA VAL A 127 -1.68 3.47 2.58
C VAL A 127 -1.92 1.96 2.72
N ASP A 128 -3.19 1.54 2.75
CA ASP A 128 -3.57 0.13 2.90
C ASP A 128 -3.03 -0.71 1.75
N ALA A 129 -3.27 -0.28 0.50
CA ALA A 129 -2.80 -0.99 -0.68
C ALA A 129 -1.28 -1.04 -0.77
N PHE A 130 -0.60 0.09 -0.45
CA PHE A 130 0.86 0.12 -0.40
C PHE A 130 1.39 -0.87 0.62
N SER A 131 0.88 -0.85 1.85
CA SER A 131 1.39 -1.68 2.95
C SER A 131 1.31 -3.18 2.64
N LEU A 132 0.18 -3.64 2.13
CA LEU A 132 -0.05 -5.04 1.79
C LEU A 132 0.84 -5.49 0.62
N CYS A 133 0.95 -4.67 -0.43
CA CYS A 133 1.82 -4.97 -1.56
C CYS A 133 3.30 -5.00 -1.13
N PHE A 134 3.74 -4.01 -0.37
CA PHE A 134 5.12 -3.90 0.10
C PHE A 134 5.50 -5.03 1.06
N LYS A 135 4.63 -5.36 2.03
CA LYS A 135 4.84 -6.49 2.95
C LYS A 135 5.04 -7.81 2.22
N THR A 136 4.34 -8.01 1.12
CA THR A 136 4.43 -9.21 0.29
C THR A 136 5.46 -9.11 -0.84
N GLY A 137 6.40 -8.13 -0.75
CA GLY A 137 7.53 -7.99 -1.67
C GLY A 137 7.16 -7.55 -3.08
N ASN A 138 5.99 -6.94 -3.26
CA ASN A 138 5.52 -6.40 -4.53
C ASN A 138 5.77 -4.90 -4.62
N SER A 139 5.98 -4.39 -5.82
CA SER A 139 5.77 -2.98 -6.12
C SER A 139 4.30 -2.71 -6.45
N VAL A 140 3.85 -1.48 -6.26
CA VAL A 140 2.47 -1.09 -6.53
C VAL A 140 2.41 0.20 -7.35
N LEU A 141 1.51 0.24 -8.32
CA LEU A 141 1.12 1.44 -9.05
C LEU A 141 -0.30 1.79 -8.64
N LEU A 142 -0.44 2.90 -7.93
CA LEU A 142 -1.71 3.36 -7.40
C LEU A 142 -2.31 4.46 -8.27
N ARG A 143 -3.60 4.36 -8.57
CA ARG A 143 -4.37 5.41 -9.22
C ARG A 143 -5.65 5.67 -8.43
N GLY A 144 -5.64 6.73 -7.64
CA GLY A 144 -6.82 7.24 -6.95
C GLY A 144 -7.74 8.05 -7.86
N GLY A 145 -8.95 8.32 -7.40
CA GLY A 145 -9.90 9.22 -8.06
C GLY A 145 -9.44 10.68 -8.06
N SER A 146 -9.95 11.47 -9.00
CA SER A 146 -9.65 12.91 -9.12
C SER A 146 -10.07 13.72 -7.90
N ASP A 147 -11.06 13.23 -7.16
CA ASP A 147 -11.64 13.93 -6.00
C ASP A 147 -10.71 13.89 -4.76
N ALA A 148 -9.70 13.02 -4.76
CA ALA A 148 -8.74 12.86 -3.68
C ALA A 148 -7.30 13.18 -4.12
N ILE A 149 -7.13 14.05 -5.12
CA ILE A 149 -5.82 14.29 -5.76
C ILE A 149 -4.80 14.94 -4.83
N HIS A 150 -5.25 15.77 -3.88
CA HIS A 150 -4.38 16.43 -2.91
C HIS A 150 -4.09 15.55 -1.70
N SER A 151 -5.04 14.66 -1.37
CA SER A 151 -4.91 13.73 -0.23
C SER A 151 -4.04 12.52 -0.55
N ASN A 152 -4.00 12.08 -1.81
CA ASN A 152 -3.20 10.94 -2.29
C ASN A 152 -1.77 11.35 -2.65
#